data_09beee6d1f1ae933b3f3410e962d16c2
#
_entry.id   09beee6d1f1ae933b3f3410e962d16c2
#
_cell.length_a   1.000
_cell.length_b   1.000
_cell.length_c   1.000
_cell.angle_alpha   90.00
_cell.angle_beta   90.00
_cell.angle_gamma   90.00
#
_symmetry.space_group_name_H-M   'P 1'
#
loop_
_entity.id
_entity.type
_entity.pdbx_description
1 polymer ?
#
loop_
_entity_poly.entity_id
_entity_poly.type
_entity_poly.pdbx_seq_one_letter_code
_entity_poly.pdbx_strand_id
1 'polypeptide(L)'
;MPEVTKHDPGRFCWIELATTDPEAAKRFYGDLFDWSAEDRPAGEGMLYTMLRLHGKEVGGLYRLDDQRRQAGVPPHWFTYVLVKSADESAKKAASLGGTVVQE
;
A
#
# COMPACT_ATOMS: atom_id res chain seq x y z
N MET A 1 9.58 6.05 -17.60
CA MET A 1 8.21 5.50 -17.42
C MET A 1 7.20 6.63 -17.59
N PRO A 2 6.18 6.45 -18.42
CA PRO A 2 5.20 7.52 -18.60
C PRO A 2 4.41 7.79 -17.33
N GLU A 3 4.05 9.03 -17.14
CA GLU A 3 3.23 9.45 -16.01
C GLU A 3 1.78 9.00 -16.23
N VAL A 4 1.19 8.36 -15.22
CA VAL A 4 -0.20 7.94 -15.27
C VAL A 4 -1.03 8.89 -14.42
N THR A 5 -1.91 9.65 -15.06
CA THR A 5 -2.77 10.63 -14.38
C THR A 5 -4.18 10.10 -14.15
N LYS A 6 -4.54 8.97 -14.75
CA LYS A 6 -5.86 8.38 -14.66
C LYS A 6 -5.75 6.86 -14.68
N HIS A 7 -6.54 6.20 -13.86
CA HIS A 7 -6.63 4.74 -13.83
C HIS A 7 -8.02 4.28 -14.26
N ASP A 8 -8.07 3.20 -15.02
CA ASP A 8 -9.31 2.56 -15.42
C ASP A 8 -9.64 1.40 -14.47
N PRO A 9 -10.92 1.07 -14.27
CA PRO A 9 -11.28 -0.11 -13.46
C PRO A 9 -10.62 -1.37 -14.01
N GLY A 10 -10.14 -2.22 -13.09
CA GLY A 10 -9.44 -3.45 -13.43
C GLY A 10 -7.93 -3.30 -13.52
N ARG A 11 -7.39 -2.10 -13.34
CA ARG A 11 -5.95 -1.86 -13.37
C ARG A 11 -5.40 -1.68 -11.97
N PHE A 12 -4.12 -2.02 -11.79
CA PHE A 12 -3.40 -1.73 -10.55
C PHE A 12 -3.25 -0.22 -10.42
N CYS A 13 -3.65 0.33 -9.29
CA CYS A 13 -3.66 1.78 -9.08
C CYS A 13 -2.80 2.25 -7.92
N TRP A 14 -2.39 1.35 -7.01
CA TRP A 14 -1.64 1.74 -5.82
C TRP A 14 -0.85 0.57 -5.28
N ILE A 15 0.30 0.87 -4.65
CA ILE A 15 1.09 -0.12 -3.91
C ILE A 15 1.37 0.43 -2.52
N GLU A 16 1.38 -0.44 -1.52
CA GLU A 16 1.73 -0.08 -0.16
C GLU A 16 2.66 -1.11 0.45
N LEU A 17 3.71 -0.63 1.10
CA LEU A 17 4.62 -1.50 1.84
C LEU A 17 4.22 -1.52 3.32
N ALA A 18 3.96 -2.69 3.86
CA ALA A 18 3.84 -2.91 5.30
C ALA A 18 5.18 -3.45 5.79
N THR A 19 5.80 -2.77 6.74
CA THR A 19 7.14 -3.14 7.19
C THR A 19 7.27 -3.03 8.71
N THR A 20 8.21 -3.79 9.27
CA THR A 20 8.53 -3.70 10.70
C THR A 20 9.51 -2.57 11.00
N ASP A 21 10.20 -2.03 9.99
CA ASP A 21 11.17 -0.94 10.14
C ASP A 21 10.99 0.10 9.04
N PRO A 22 10.06 1.06 9.22
CA PRO A 22 9.81 2.09 8.20
C PRO A 22 11.05 2.92 7.85
N GLU A 23 11.89 3.25 8.82
CA GLU A 23 13.07 4.08 8.55
C GLU A 23 14.09 3.37 7.66
N ALA A 24 14.34 2.09 7.90
CA ALA A 24 15.21 1.29 7.05
C ALA A 24 14.63 1.14 5.65
N ALA A 25 13.31 0.92 5.54
CA ALA A 25 12.64 0.79 4.26
C ALA A 25 12.71 2.08 3.44
N LYS A 26 12.50 3.24 4.09
CA LYS A 26 12.63 4.54 3.43
C LYS A 26 14.02 4.74 2.83
N ARG A 27 15.05 4.40 3.60
CA ARG A 27 16.43 4.51 3.11
C ARG A 27 16.70 3.57 1.95
N PHE A 28 16.26 2.31 2.08
CA PHE A 28 16.50 1.30 1.05
C PHE A 28 15.86 1.69 -0.28
N TYR A 29 14.56 1.97 -0.26
CA TYR A 29 13.84 2.28 -1.48
C TYR A 29 14.14 3.68 -2.00
N GLY A 30 14.46 4.63 -1.10
CA GLY A 30 14.91 5.94 -1.50
C GLY A 30 16.20 5.88 -2.28
N ASP A 31 17.17 5.10 -1.81
CA ASP A 31 18.44 4.93 -2.50
C ASP A 31 18.29 4.12 -3.79
N LEU A 32 17.42 3.12 -3.78
CA LEU A 32 17.24 2.22 -4.92
C LEU A 32 16.48 2.87 -6.07
N PHE A 33 15.40 3.61 -5.77
CA PHE A 33 14.49 4.14 -6.79
C PHE A 33 14.42 5.66 -6.84
N ASP A 34 15.20 6.38 -6.06
CA ASP A 34 15.13 7.84 -5.95
C ASP A 34 13.77 8.33 -5.42
N TRP A 35 13.10 7.52 -4.63
CA TRP A 35 11.84 7.93 -4.03
C TRP A 35 12.07 8.86 -2.85
N SER A 36 11.30 9.92 -2.75
CA SER A 36 11.23 10.75 -1.54
C SER A 36 10.09 10.27 -0.65
N ALA A 37 10.20 10.51 0.64
CA ALA A 37 9.24 10.06 1.62
C ALA A 37 8.71 11.24 2.44
N GLU A 38 7.38 11.29 2.62
CA GLU A 38 6.74 12.28 3.47
C GLU A 38 5.85 11.56 4.47
N ASP A 39 6.16 11.74 5.76
CA ASP A 39 5.37 11.12 6.83
C ASP A 39 4.13 11.96 7.11
N ARG A 40 2.98 11.30 7.24
CA ARG A 40 1.71 11.94 7.58
C ARG A 40 1.07 11.22 8.74
N PRO A 41 0.47 11.94 9.72
CA PRO A 41 -0.28 11.28 10.78
C PRO A 41 -1.46 10.50 10.20
N ALA A 42 -1.66 9.26 10.69
CA ALA A 42 -2.73 8.39 10.21
C ALA A 42 -3.53 7.81 11.37
N GLY A 43 -3.64 8.57 12.49
CA GLY A 43 -4.30 8.13 13.71
C GLY A 43 -3.35 8.22 14.88
N GLU A 44 -3.79 7.82 16.07
CA GLU A 44 -2.99 7.89 17.28
C GLU A 44 -1.72 7.04 17.17
N GLY A 45 -0.56 7.71 17.26
CA GLY A 45 0.73 7.03 17.26
C GLY A 45 1.09 6.34 15.96
N MET A 46 0.33 6.55 14.89
CA MET A 46 0.57 5.93 13.59
C MET A 46 0.98 6.94 12.55
N LEU A 47 1.91 6.54 11.68
CA LEU A 47 2.34 7.34 10.54
C LEU A 47 2.10 6.55 9.27
N TYR A 48 1.60 7.26 8.25
CA TYR A 48 1.55 6.77 6.89
C TYR A 48 2.55 7.58 6.07
N THR A 49 3.47 6.90 5.43
CA THR A 49 4.50 7.56 4.63
C THR A 49 4.09 7.56 3.17
N MET A 50 4.01 8.74 2.57
CA MET A 50 3.75 8.88 1.15
C MET A 50 5.08 8.81 0.40
N LEU A 51 5.18 7.90 -0.57
CA LEU A 51 6.36 7.74 -1.41
C LEU A 51 6.14 8.46 -2.73
N ARG A 52 7.12 9.26 -3.15
CA ARG A 52 7.05 10.07 -4.36
C ARG A 52 8.28 9.90 -5.23
N LEU A 53 8.06 9.97 -6.54
CA LEU A 53 9.12 10.03 -7.52
C LEU A 53 8.95 11.34 -8.30
N HIS A 54 9.95 12.21 -8.24
CA HIS A 54 9.91 13.54 -8.88
C HIS A 54 8.64 14.32 -8.51
N GLY A 55 8.27 14.27 -7.24
CA GLY A 55 7.09 14.98 -6.73
C GLY A 55 5.76 14.31 -6.99
N LYS A 56 5.74 13.16 -7.67
CA LYS A 56 4.51 12.43 -7.98
C LYS A 56 4.36 11.24 -7.04
N GLU A 57 3.15 11.00 -6.56
CA GLU A 57 2.87 9.91 -5.64
C GLU A 57 2.96 8.56 -6.36
N VAL A 58 3.75 7.64 -5.81
CA VAL A 58 3.92 6.30 -6.38
C VAL A 58 3.41 5.20 -5.48
N GLY A 59 3.32 5.44 -4.18
CA GLY A 59 2.86 4.43 -3.24
C GLY A 59 2.89 4.91 -1.82
N GLY A 60 2.64 4.00 -0.90
CA GLY A 60 2.64 4.29 0.52
C GLY A 60 3.47 3.28 1.30
N LEU A 61 3.74 3.61 2.56
CA LEU A 61 4.52 2.78 3.46
C LEU A 61 3.99 3.00 4.87
N TYR A 62 3.85 1.92 5.63
CA TYR A 62 3.42 2.01 7.01
C TYR A 62 4.01 0.87 7.83
N ARG A 63 3.98 1.05 9.15
CA ARG A 63 4.47 0.02 10.06
C ARG A 63 3.39 -1.02 10.29
N LEU A 64 3.79 -2.30 10.21
CA LEU A 64 2.90 -3.40 10.59
C LEU A 64 2.48 -3.21 12.06
N ASP A 65 1.18 -3.35 12.32
CA ASP A 65 0.69 -3.28 13.68
C ASP A 65 1.14 -4.50 14.50
N ASP A 66 1.12 -4.36 15.83
CA ASP A 66 1.62 -5.41 16.70
C ASP A 66 0.79 -6.69 16.58
N GLN A 67 -0.51 -6.57 16.36
CA GLN A 67 -1.38 -7.73 16.21
C GLN A 67 -1.00 -8.57 15.01
N ARG A 68 -0.77 -7.93 13.87
CA ARG A 68 -0.36 -8.64 12.64
C ARG A 68 1.03 -9.23 12.78
N ARG A 69 1.94 -8.49 13.38
CA ARG A 69 3.30 -8.97 13.60
C ARG A 69 3.31 -10.20 14.50
N GLN A 70 2.54 -10.19 15.59
CA GLN A 70 2.41 -11.33 16.50
C GLN A 70 1.75 -12.53 15.82
N ALA A 71 0.86 -12.28 14.86
CA ALA A 71 0.23 -13.34 14.08
C ALA A 71 1.15 -13.93 13.00
N GLY A 72 2.40 -13.45 12.91
CA GLY A 72 3.37 -13.98 11.96
C GLY A 72 3.31 -13.36 10.57
N VAL A 73 2.62 -12.22 10.41
CA VAL A 73 2.56 -11.55 9.12
C VAL A 73 3.91 -10.89 8.83
N PRO A 74 4.62 -11.29 7.75
CA PRO A 74 5.91 -10.69 7.41
C PRO A 74 5.74 -9.35 6.71
N PRO A 75 6.83 -8.55 6.60
CA PRO A 75 6.80 -7.39 5.71
C PRO A 75 6.43 -7.79 4.29
N HIS A 76 5.60 -6.98 3.66
CA HIS A 76 5.12 -7.31 2.32
C HIS A 76 4.60 -6.07 1.60
N TRP A 77 4.56 -6.17 0.27
CA TRP A 77 3.92 -5.18 -0.58
C TRP A 77 2.47 -5.58 -0.83
N PHE A 78 1.56 -4.64 -0.57
CA PHE A 78 0.15 -4.76 -0.92
C PHE A 78 -0.10 -4.07 -2.25
N THR A 79 -0.85 -4.71 -3.12
CA THR A 79 -1.24 -4.12 -4.40
C THR A 79 -2.74 -3.88 -4.43
N TYR A 80 -3.13 -2.79 -5.07
CA TYR A 80 -4.53 -2.37 -5.15
C TYR A 80 -4.96 -2.29 -6.60
N VAL A 81 -6.15 -2.78 -6.87
CA VAL A 81 -6.77 -2.73 -8.18
C VAL A 81 -7.98 -1.80 -8.10
N LEU A 82 -8.08 -0.86 -9.03
CA LEU A 82 -9.23 0.04 -9.08
C LEU A 82 -10.46 -0.74 -9.56
N VAL A 83 -11.56 -0.62 -8.83
CA VAL A 83 -12.83 -1.23 -9.18
C VAL A 83 -13.95 -0.19 -9.06
N LYS A 84 -15.07 -0.44 -9.70
CA LYS A 84 -16.22 0.48 -9.64
C LYS A 84 -16.90 0.46 -8.27
N SER A 85 -16.94 -0.70 -7.63
CA SER A 85 -17.51 -0.88 -6.30
C SER A 85 -16.72 -1.94 -5.54
N ALA A 86 -16.12 -1.55 -4.41
CA ALA A 86 -15.38 -2.48 -3.57
C ALA A 86 -16.30 -3.54 -2.98
N ASP A 87 -17.51 -3.15 -2.55
CA ASP A 87 -18.46 -4.08 -1.96
C ASP A 87 -18.90 -5.15 -2.95
N GLU A 88 -19.23 -4.76 -4.18
CA GLU A 88 -19.64 -5.70 -5.22
C GLU A 88 -18.50 -6.61 -5.63
N SER A 89 -17.29 -6.07 -5.74
CA SER A 89 -16.12 -6.87 -6.08
C SER A 89 -15.79 -7.89 -5.00
N ALA A 90 -15.92 -7.50 -3.73
CA ALA A 90 -15.70 -8.41 -2.60
C ALA A 90 -16.72 -9.55 -2.62
N LYS A 91 -17.99 -9.26 -2.85
CA LYS A 91 -19.04 -10.28 -2.95
C LYS A 91 -18.77 -11.23 -4.12
N LYS A 92 -18.40 -10.69 -5.26
CA LYS A 92 -18.09 -11.49 -6.43
C LYS A 92 -16.87 -12.39 -6.20
N ALA A 93 -15.81 -11.84 -5.57
CA ALA A 93 -14.62 -12.62 -5.23
C ALA A 93 -14.99 -13.79 -4.32
N ALA A 94 -15.79 -13.58 -3.29
CA ALA A 94 -16.22 -14.63 -2.39
C ALA A 94 -17.01 -15.71 -3.14
N SER A 95 -17.89 -15.32 -4.06
CA SER A 95 -18.69 -16.25 -4.86
C SER A 95 -17.84 -17.08 -5.80
N LEU A 96 -16.67 -16.59 -6.18
CA LEU A 96 -15.73 -17.29 -7.07
C LEU A 96 -14.67 -18.09 -6.32
N GLY A 97 -14.77 -18.21 -5.00
CA GLY A 97 -13.86 -19.00 -4.18
C GLY A 97 -12.76 -18.20 -3.50
N GLY A 98 -12.77 -16.88 -3.61
CA GLY A 98 -11.81 -16.02 -2.93
C GLY A 98 -12.19 -15.81 -1.46
N THR A 99 -11.22 -15.32 -0.69
CA THR A 99 -11.42 -15.01 0.73
C THR A 99 -11.32 -13.51 0.93
N VAL A 100 -12.32 -12.90 1.56
CA VAL A 100 -12.30 -11.48 1.94
C VAL A 100 -11.68 -11.38 3.33
N VAL A 101 -10.47 -10.78 3.42
CA VAL A 101 -9.72 -10.69 4.68
C VAL A 101 -10.01 -9.40 5.44
N GLN A 102 -10.53 -8.39 4.76
CA GLN A 102 -10.91 -7.11 5.38
C GLN A 102 -11.95 -6.42 4.52
N GLU A 103 -13.03 -5.97 5.14
CA GLU A 103 -14.11 -5.28 4.45
C GLU A 103 -14.01 -3.75 4.58
#